data_540a172e02afdf834076f95d785ed196
#
_entry.id   540a172e02afdf834076f95d785ed196
#
_cell.length_a   1.000
_cell.length_b   1.000
_cell.length_c   1.000
_cell.angle_alpha   90.00
_cell.angle_beta   90.00
_cell.angle_gamma   90.00
#
_symmetry.space_group_name_H-M   'P 1'
#
loop_
_entity.id
_entity.type
_entity.pdbx_description
1 polymer ?
#
loop_
_entity_poly.entity_id
_entity_poly.type
_entity_poly.pdbx_seq_one_letter_code
_entity_poly.pdbx_strand_id
1 'polypeptide(L)'
;MSPLVRFGVSMDKRLLAALDAVVKHRGYANRSEAIRDLVRAEQVREAWEKGEGPVVGTLTLLYDHHVREVGERLVHLQHDHGSLVHSAMHVHLSHRMCLEVIVLRGRLREVQALADRLISARGVKHGRLVATAAESLV
;
A
#
# COMPACT_ATOMS: atom_id res chain seq x y z
N MET A 1 15.98 16.48 -9.34
CA MET A 1 15.88 15.37 -10.31
C MET A 1 17.26 14.76 -10.52
N SER A 2 17.37 13.45 -10.35
CA SER A 2 18.62 12.75 -10.53
C SER A 2 18.94 12.56 -12.02
N PRO A 3 20.19 12.74 -12.49
CA PRO A 3 20.54 12.53 -13.88
C PRO A 3 20.40 11.05 -14.27
N LEU A 4 20.08 10.81 -15.53
CA LEU A 4 20.04 9.47 -16.09
C LEU A 4 21.44 8.90 -16.26
N VAL A 5 21.64 7.69 -15.79
CA VAL A 5 22.87 6.94 -15.98
C VAL A 5 22.55 5.68 -16.79
N ARG A 6 23.33 5.39 -17.78
CA ARG A 6 23.21 4.18 -18.59
C ARG A 6 24.18 3.13 -18.08
N PHE A 7 23.71 1.91 -17.93
CA PHE A 7 24.55 0.78 -17.54
C PHE A 7 24.09 -0.49 -18.28
N GLY A 8 24.95 -1.49 -18.32
CA GLY A 8 24.64 -2.78 -18.94
C GLY A 8 24.50 -3.88 -17.92
N VAL A 9 23.67 -4.88 -18.25
CA VAL A 9 23.46 -6.06 -17.42
C VAL A 9 23.71 -7.30 -18.28
N SER A 10 24.48 -8.23 -17.74
CA SER A 10 24.69 -9.55 -18.34
C SER A 10 23.88 -10.59 -17.57
N MET A 11 23.13 -11.42 -18.27
CA MET A 11 22.38 -12.51 -17.66
C MET A 11 22.28 -13.67 -18.64
N ASP A 12 22.03 -14.87 -18.11
CA ASP A 12 21.84 -16.02 -18.98
C ASP A 12 20.53 -15.94 -19.78
N LYS A 13 20.42 -16.78 -20.79
CA LYS A 13 19.26 -16.76 -21.70
C LYS A 13 17.95 -17.04 -21.01
N ARG A 14 17.94 -17.90 -19.98
CA ARG A 14 16.71 -18.26 -19.25
C ARG A 14 16.20 -17.08 -18.45
N LEU A 15 17.11 -16.40 -17.76
CA LEU A 15 16.74 -15.23 -16.96
C LEU A 15 16.30 -14.07 -17.85
N LEU A 16 16.97 -13.88 -19.00
CA LEU A 16 16.54 -12.86 -19.95
C LEU A 16 15.14 -13.14 -20.50
N ALA A 17 14.85 -14.40 -20.83
CA ALA A 17 13.50 -14.79 -21.26
C ALA A 17 12.45 -14.51 -20.18
N ALA A 18 12.79 -14.74 -18.90
CA ALA A 18 11.91 -14.42 -17.78
C ALA A 18 11.67 -12.91 -17.68
N LEU A 19 12.71 -12.09 -17.84
CA LEU A 19 12.57 -10.64 -17.87
C LEU A 19 11.66 -10.19 -19.02
N ASP A 20 11.85 -10.71 -20.22
CA ASP A 20 11.05 -10.39 -21.39
C ASP A 20 9.57 -10.79 -21.21
N ALA A 21 9.32 -11.90 -20.51
CA ALA A 21 7.98 -12.31 -20.14
C ALA A 21 7.33 -11.29 -19.18
N VAL A 22 8.06 -10.80 -18.20
CA VAL A 22 7.57 -9.74 -17.29
C VAL A 22 7.25 -8.47 -18.06
N VAL A 23 8.13 -8.05 -18.96
CA VAL A 23 7.91 -6.87 -19.81
C VAL A 23 6.60 -7.00 -20.58
N LYS A 24 6.39 -8.14 -21.21
CA LYS A 24 5.18 -8.41 -22.00
C LYS A 24 3.92 -8.48 -21.14
N HIS A 25 3.93 -9.28 -20.08
CA HIS A 25 2.74 -9.52 -19.26
C HIS A 25 2.29 -8.32 -18.45
N ARG A 26 3.22 -7.47 -18.02
CA ARG A 26 2.90 -6.26 -17.26
C ARG A 26 2.76 -5.01 -18.14
N GLY A 27 2.97 -5.13 -19.45
CA GLY A 27 2.80 -4.03 -20.38
C GLY A 27 3.86 -2.94 -20.29
N TYR A 28 5.08 -3.26 -19.85
CA TYR A 28 6.17 -2.30 -19.86
C TYR A 28 6.59 -1.95 -21.29
N ALA A 29 7.00 -0.71 -21.52
CA ALA A 29 7.45 -0.26 -22.82
C ALA A 29 8.78 -0.90 -23.25
N ASN A 30 9.64 -1.21 -22.28
CA ASN A 30 10.97 -1.76 -22.53
C ASN A 30 11.55 -2.43 -21.28
N ARG A 31 12.69 -3.06 -21.44
CA ARG A 31 13.41 -3.73 -20.33
C ARG A 31 13.82 -2.76 -19.22
N SER A 32 14.26 -1.55 -19.61
CA SER A 32 14.70 -0.55 -18.64
C SER A 32 13.59 -0.15 -17.67
N GLU A 33 12.38 0.04 -18.16
CA GLU A 33 11.22 0.35 -17.28
C GLU A 33 10.91 -0.81 -16.33
N ALA A 34 10.93 -2.03 -16.82
CA ALA A 34 10.71 -3.21 -15.99
C ALA A 34 11.77 -3.32 -14.89
N ILE A 35 13.04 -3.12 -15.24
CA ILE A 35 14.15 -3.17 -14.25
C ILE A 35 13.99 -2.07 -13.21
N ARG A 36 13.69 -0.85 -13.62
CA ARG A 36 13.46 0.26 -12.68
C ARG A 36 12.36 -0.07 -11.68
N ASP A 37 11.27 -0.61 -12.19
CA ASP A 37 10.12 -0.94 -11.35
C ASP A 37 10.42 -2.09 -10.39
N LEU A 38 11.15 -3.09 -10.83
CA LEU A 38 11.61 -4.19 -9.98
C LEU A 38 12.53 -3.70 -8.86
N VAL A 39 13.44 -2.78 -9.17
CA VAL A 39 14.34 -2.18 -8.17
C VAL A 39 13.53 -1.36 -7.15
N ARG A 40 12.57 -0.55 -7.61
CA ARG A 40 11.70 0.21 -6.71
C ARG A 40 10.90 -0.71 -5.79
N ALA A 41 10.36 -1.79 -6.34
CA ALA A 41 9.62 -2.78 -5.54
C ALA A 41 10.51 -3.41 -4.45
N GLU A 42 11.76 -3.71 -4.77
CA GLU A 42 12.70 -4.23 -3.80
C GLU A 42 13.03 -3.22 -2.70
N GLN A 43 13.20 -1.96 -3.05
CA GLN A 43 13.42 -0.89 -2.06
C GLN A 43 12.22 -0.74 -1.11
N VAL A 44 11.01 -0.80 -1.65
CA VAL A 44 9.78 -0.77 -0.83
C VAL A 44 9.74 -1.97 0.11
N ARG A 45 10.08 -3.16 -0.40
CA ARG A 45 10.12 -4.38 0.41
C ARG A 45 11.13 -4.27 1.56
N GLU A 46 12.34 -3.76 1.28
CA GLU A 46 13.35 -3.52 2.31
C GLU A 46 12.88 -2.53 3.38
N ALA A 47 12.32 -1.40 2.95
CA ALA A 47 11.79 -0.40 3.86
C ALA A 47 10.67 -0.99 4.73
N TRP A 48 9.82 -1.80 4.12
CA TRP A 48 8.75 -2.51 4.82
C TRP A 48 9.29 -3.44 5.90
N GLU A 49 10.29 -4.25 5.57
CA GLU A 49 10.92 -5.18 6.53
C GLU A 49 11.59 -4.44 7.71
N LYS A 50 12.21 -3.30 7.44
CA LYS A 50 12.84 -2.47 8.48
C LYS A 50 11.82 -1.67 9.29
N GLY A 51 10.59 -1.55 8.83
CA GLY A 51 9.57 -0.70 9.44
C GLY A 51 9.89 0.78 9.36
N GLU A 52 10.76 1.18 8.44
CA GLU A 52 11.27 2.53 8.28
C GLU A 52 10.78 3.18 7.00
N GLY A 53 10.93 4.49 6.94
CA GLY A 53 10.64 5.30 5.78
C GLY A 53 9.20 5.76 5.69
N PRO A 54 8.98 6.86 4.95
CA PRO A 54 7.65 7.38 4.72
C PRO A 54 6.92 6.53 3.68
N VAL A 55 5.66 6.23 3.97
CA VAL A 55 4.78 5.49 3.05
C VAL A 55 3.47 6.23 2.87
N VAL A 56 2.83 5.97 1.76
CA VAL A 56 1.40 6.25 1.55
C VAL A 56 0.71 4.92 1.29
N GLY A 57 -0.42 4.72 1.89
CA GLY A 57 -1.15 3.47 1.76
C GLY A 57 -2.64 3.66 1.69
N THR A 58 -3.31 2.62 1.25
CA THR A 58 -4.75 2.52 1.30
C THR A 58 -5.11 1.35 2.21
N LEU A 59 -5.93 1.64 3.21
CA LEU A 59 -6.50 0.63 4.09
C LEU A 59 -7.95 0.42 3.66
N THR A 60 -8.27 -0.79 3.23
CA THR A 60 -9.62 -1.18 2.88
C THR A 60 -10.20 -1.97 4.04
N LEU A 61 -11.33 -1.51 4.56
CA LEU A 61 -12.07 -2.17 5.65
C LEU A 61 -13.45 -2.59 5.15
N LEU A 62 -13.84 -3.79 5.53
CA LEU A 62 -15.20 -4.28 5.35
C LEU A 62 -15.80 -4.49 6.74
N TYR A 63 -16.91 -3.83 7.05
CA TYR A 63 -17.50 -3.95 8.36
C TYR A 63 -19.03 -3.97 8.31
N ASP A 64 -19.61 -4.56 9.34
CA ASP A 64 -21.05 -4.63 9.56
C ASP A 64 -21.49 -3.43 10.39
N HIS A 65 -22.15 -2.45 9.77
CA HIS A 65 -22.56 -1.23 10.47
C HIS A 65 -23.68 -1.47 11.50
N HIS A 66 -24.28 -2.65 11.52
CA HIS A 66 -25.24 -3.03 12.56
C HIS A 66 -24.55 -3.47 13.86
N VAL A 67 -23.26 -3.80 13.82
CA VAL A 67 -22.52 -4.07 15.05
C VAL A 67 -22.40 -2.76 15.84
N ARG A 68 -22.78 -2.83 17.09
CA ARG A 68 -22.86 -1.66 17.95
C ARG A 68 -21.52 -0.90 18.01
N GLU A 69 -21.60 0.39 17.80
CA GLU A 69 -20.49 1.33 17.95
C GLU A 69 -19.34 1.17 16.94
N VAL A 70 -19.45 0.30 15.94
CA VAL A 70 -18.35 0.11 14.98
C VAL A 70 -18.02 1.40 14.22
N GLY A 71 -19.03 2.10 13.71
CA GLY A 71 -18.83 3.34 12.97
C GLY A 71 -18.18 4.43 13.81
N GLU A 72 -18.68 4.62 15.03
CA GLU A 72 -18.12 5.61 15.97
C GLU A 72 -16.68 5.27 16.36
N ARG A 73 -16.40 4.01 16.60
CA ARG A 73 -15.06 3.54 16.95
C ARG A 73 -14.06 3.77 15.82
N LEU A 74 -14.45 3.47 14.59
CA LEU A 74 -13.59 3.71 13.42
C LEU A 74 -13.31 5.20 13.22
N VAL A 75 -14.33 6.05 13.34
CA VAL A 75 -14.17 7.51 13.26
C VAL A 75 -13.27 8.01 14.38
N HIS A 76 -13.47 7.54 15.60
CA HIS A 76 -12.68 7.95 16.76
C HIS A 76 -11.20 7.61 16.59
N LEU A 77 -10.89 6.38 16.18
CA LEU A 77 -9.51 5.96 15.91
C LEU A 77 -8.85 6.80 14.82
N GLN A 78 -9.57 7.10 13.76
CA GLN A 78 -9.05 7.96 12.68
C GLN A 78 -8.81 9.39 13.18
N HIS A 79 -9.71 9.91 13.98
CA HIS A 79 -9.60 11.26 14.53
C HIS A 79 -8.41 11.40 15.47
N ASP A 80 -8.20 10.42 16.34
CA ASP A 80 -7.06 10.38 17.25
C ASP A 80 -5.70 10.32 16.54
N HIS A 81 -5.70 9.83 15.30
CA HIS A 81 -4.52 9.71 14.46
C HIS A 81 -4.60 10.58 13.21
N GLY A 82 -5.17 11.76 13.34
CA GLY A 82 -5.43 12.67 12.22
C GLY A 82 -4.21 13.07 11.40
N SER A 83 -3.00 13.03 12.00
CA SER A 83 -1.77 13.29 11.27
C SER A 83 -1.41 12.18 10.27
N LEU A 84 -1.92 10.97 10.46
CA LEU A 84 -1.70 9.82 9.58
C LEU A 84 -2.81 9.65 8.55
N VAL A 85 -4.03 10.06 8.90
CA VAL A 85 -5.20 9.91 8.03
C VAL A 85 -5.31 11.09 7.09
N HIS A 86 -5.19 10.82 5.80
CA HIS A 86 -5.24 11.86 4.77
C HIS A 86 -6.65 12.07 4.24
N SER A 87 -7.36 11.00 3.97
CA SER A 87 -8.77 11.03 3.55
C SER A 87 -9.41 9.66 3.77
N ALA A 88 -10.73 9.63 3.72
CA ALA A 88 -11.48 8.40 3.81
C ALA A 88 -12.69 8.46 2.89
N MET A 89 -13.05 7.33 2.32
CA MET A 89 -14.23 7.16 1.50
C MET A 89 -15.07 6.02 2.07
N HIS A 90 -16.37 6.27 2.19
CA HIS A 90 -17.32 5.34 2.76
C HIS A 90 -18.28 4.88 1.65
N VAL A 91 -18.43 3.58 1.50
CA VAL A 91 -19.30 2.98 0.47
C VAL A 91 -20.25 1.98 1.11
N HIS A 92 -21.54 2.17 0.92
CA HIS A 92 -22.56 1.20 1.33
C HIS A 92 -22.63 0.08 0.29
N LEU A 93 -22.32 -1.14 0.71
CA LEU A 93 -22.37 -2.31 -0.17
C LEU A 93 -23.73 -3.00 -0.12
N SER A 94 -24.32 -3.04 1.06
CA SER A 94 -25.63 -3.64 1.30
C SER A 94 -26.27 -2.99 2.52
N HIS A 95 -27.43 -3.48 2.91
CA HIS A 95 -28.12 -3.00 4.11
C HIS A 95 -27.27 -3.12 5.39
N ARG A 96 -26.39 -4.10 5.46
CA ARG A 96 -25.53 -4.34 6.64
C ARG A 96 -24.08 -3.97 6.42
N MET A 97 -23.56 -4.18 5.22
CA MET A 97 -22.12 -4.14 4.98
C MET A 97 -21.68 -2.82 4.36
N CYS A 98 -20.63 -2.28 4.92
CA CYS A 98 -19.97 -1.08 4.46
C CYS A 98 -18.53 -1.36 4.12
N LEU A 99 -18.07 -0.70 3.07
CA LEU A 99 -16.66 -0.63 2.70
C LEU A 99 -16.14 0.74 3.06
N GLU A 100 -15.00 0.80 3.70
CA GLU A 100 -14.30 2.07 3.94
C GLU A 100 -12.89 1.97 3.37
N VAL A 101 -12.50 2.98 2.62
CA VAL A 101 -11.15 3.11 2.08
C VAL A 101 -10.51 4.34 2.71
N ILE A 102 -9.41 4.13 3.41
CA ILE A 102 -8.71 5.18 4.15
C ILE A 102 -7.33 5.37 3.53
N VAL A 103 -7.00 6.60 3.16
CA VAL A 103 -5.67 6.94 2.69
C VAL A 103 -4.84 7.36 3.89
N LEU A 104 -3.76 6.62 4.12
CA LEU A 104 -2.83 6.83 5.23
C LEU A 104 -1.46 7.27 4.69
N ARG A 105 -0.84 8.19 5.38
CA ARG A 105 0.49 8.66 5.06
C ARG A 105 1.28 8.89 6.33
N GLY A 106 2.50 8.42 6.37
CA GLY A 106 3.38 8.58 7.53
C GLY A 106 4.48 7.53 7.52
N ARG A 107 5.15 7.37 8.64
CA ARG A 107 6.14 6.30 8.79
C ARG A 107 5.46 4.95 8.79
N LEU A 108 6.08 3.99 8.14
CA LEU A 108 5.48 2.65 7.98
C LEU A 108 5.05 2.05 9.32
N ARG A 109 5.84 2.15 10.37
CA ARG A 109 5.48 1.63 11.71
C ARG A 109 4.18 2.22 12.24
N GLU A 110 4.03 3.53 12.11
CA GLU A 110 2.84 4.24 12.59
C GLU A 110 1.61 3.89 11.75
N VAL A 111 1.79 3.86 10.43
CA VAL A 111 0.72 3.46 9.49
C VAL A 111 0.28 2.02 9.75
N GLN A 112 1.23 1.11 9.91
CA GLN A 112 0.96 -0.29 10.22
C GLN A 112 0.22 -0.45 11.56
N ALA A 113 0.68 0.24 12.59
CA ALA A 113 0.06 0.17 13.91
C ALA A 113 -1.39 0.67 13.89
N LEU A 114 -1.65 1.78 13.20
CA LEU A 114 -3.01 2.29 13.05
C LEU A 114 -3.88 1.33 12.22
N ALA A 115 -3.34 0.82 11.12
CA ALA A 115 -4.05 -0.16 10.30
C ALA A 115 -4.44 -1.40 11.10
N ASP A 116 -3.53 -1.94 11.90
CA ASP A 116 -3.79 -3.10 12.75
C ASP A 116 -4.90 -2.82 13.78
N ARG A 117 -4.91 -1.65 14.38
CA ARG A 117 -5.96 -1.25 15.31
C ARG A 117 -7.32 -1.12 14.64
N LEU A 118 -7.37 -0.56 13.44
CA LEU A 118 -8.61 -0.44 12.68
C LEU A 118 -9.12 -1.79 12.21
N ILE A 119 -8.24 -2.65 11.70
CA ILE A 119 -8.61 -4.00 11.23
C ILE A 119 -9.13 -4.86 12.38
N SER A 120 -8.53 -4.74 13.55
CA SER A 120 -8.92 -5.54 14.74
C SER A 120 -10.11 -4.97 15.50
N ALA A 121 -10.63 -3.82 15.10
CA ALA A 121 -11.78 -3.22 15.78
C ALA A 121 -13.01 -4.12 15.69
N ARG A 122 -13.77 -4.18 16.77
CA ARG A 122 -14.99 -5.00 16.83
C ARG A 122 -15.99 -4.56 15.76
N GLY A 123 -16.49 -5.50 14.98
CA GLY A 123 -17.42 -5.24 13.88
C GLY A 123 -16.75 -5.20 12.52
N VAL A 124 -15.43 -5.06 12.46
CA VAL A 124 -14.68 -5.16 11.23
C VAL A 124 -14.53 -6.64 10.85
N LYS A 125 -15.01 -7.00 9.68
CA LYS A 125 -14.98 -8.37 9.16
C LYS A 125 -13.67 -8.71 8.48
N HIS A 126 -13.12 -7.74 7.76
CA HIS A 126 -11.91 -7.91 6.98
C HIS A 126 -11.25 -6.55 6.77
N GLY A 127 -9.94 -6.55 6.68
CA GLY A 127 -9.19 -5.35 6.36
C GLY A 127 -7.85 -5.69 5.73
N ARG A 128 -7.39 -4.82 4.86
CA ARG A 128 -6.12 -4.99 4.18
C ARG A 128 -5.45 -3.64 3.93
N LEU A 129 -4.20 -3.54 4.33
CA LEU A 129 -3.34 -2.40 4.05
C LEU A 129 -2.47 -2.70 2.84
N VAL A 130 -2.49 -1.81 1.87
CA VAL A 130 -1.55 -1.80 0.75
C VAL A 130 -0.80 -0.48 0.81
N ALA A 131 0.50 -0.54 0.98
CA ALA A 131 1.32 0.66 1.11
C ALA A 131 2.47 0.64 0.10
N THR A 132 2.87 1.83 -0.30
CA THR A 132 4.02 2.07 -1.17
C THR A 132 4.84 3.25 -0.64
N ALA A 133 6.01 3.48 -1.20
CA ALA A 133 6.84 4.60 -0.80
C ALA A 133 6.13 5.93 -1.07
N ALA A 134 6.17 6.84 -0.09
CA ALA A 134 5.56 8.17 -0.21
C ALA A 134 6.40 9.12 -1.08
N GLU A 135 7.68 8.81 -1.24
CA GLU A 135 8.62 9.59 -2.04
C GLU A 135 9.23 8.72 -3.11
N SER A 136 9.71 9.33 -4.17
CA SER A 136 10.44 8.60 -5.20
C SER A 136 11.70 8.01 -4.59
N LEU A 137 11.83 6.69 -4.66
CA LEU A 137 13.01 5.99 -4.19
C LEU A 137 14.16 6.01 -5.20
N VAL A 138 13.95 6.69 -6.31
CA VAL A 138 14.99 6.92 -7.31
C VAL A 138 14.74 8.24 -8.03
#